data_fa524839ddbb30436dd482c4f4596136
#
_entry.id   fa524839ddbb30436dd482c4f4596136
#
_cell.length_a   1.000
_cell.length_b   1.000
_cell.length_c   1.000
_cell.angle_alpha   90.00
_cell.angle_beta   90.00
_cell.angle_gamma   90.00
#
_symmetry.space_group_name_H-M   'P 1'
#
loop_
_entity.id
_entity.type
_entity.pdbx_description
1 polymer ?
#
loop_
_entity_poly.entity_id
_entity_poly.type
_entity_poly.pdbx_seq_one_letter_code
_entity_poly.pdbx_strand_id
1 'polypeptide(L)'
;KNSLYLRFEVKDKPGVLSLITKRLAKFKISIKRIIQTPDKKNNRATIVIITHKTTELNSRKCLEIFNKNKFFIKFPILIRLYS
;
A
#
# COMPACT_ATOMS: atom_id res chain seq x y z
N LYS A 1 -7.46 14.51 -9.62
CA LYS A 1 -7.34 13.54 -8.53
C LYS A 1 -7.92 12.20 -8.91
N ASN A 2 -7.24 11.13 -8.56
CA ASN A 2 -7.69 9.77 -8.81
C ASN A 2 -7.62 8.95 -7.53
N SER A 3 -8.51 7.96 -7.41
CA SER A 3 -8.35 6.91 -6.44
C SER A 3 -7.20 6.01 -6.86
N LEU A 4 -6.54 5.36 -5.89
CA LEU A 4 -5.43 4.46 -6.18
C LEU A 4 -5.78 3.05 -5.77
N TYR A 5 -5.31 2.10 -6.55
CA TYR A 5 -5.22 0.70 -6.18
C TYR A 5 -3.75 0.43 -5.87
N LEU A 6 -3.48 0.02 -4.64
CA LEU A 6 -2.12 -0.29 -4.19
C LEU A 6 -2.07 -1.77 -3.79
N ARG A 7 -1.09 -2.47 -4.33
CA ARG A 7 -0.89 -3.87 -3.98
C ARG A 7 0.51 -4.08 -3.42
N PHE A 8 0.59 -4.69 -2.25
CA PHE A 8 1.82 -4.96 -1.55
C PHE A 8 1.97 -6.46 -1.33
N GLU A 9 3.11 -7.01 -1.74
CA GLU A 9 3.50 -8.37 -1.37
C GLU A 9 4.51 -8.23 -0.23
N VAL A 10 4.16 -8.69 0.96
CA VAL A 10 4.93 -8.41 2.17
C VAL A 10 5.18 -9.68 2.97
N LYS A 11 6.19 -9.62 3.83
CA LYS A 11 6.39 -10.64 4.84
C LYS A 11 5.25 -10.54 5.86
N ASP A 12 4.71 -11.68 6.28
CA ASP A 12 3.61 -11.71 7.25
C ASP A 12 4.16 -11.56 8.66
N LYS A 13 4.42 -10.32 9.05
CA LYS A 13 4.97 -9.96 10.35
C LYS A 13 4.10 -8.90 11.03
N PRO A 14 4.05 -8.93 12.38
CA PRO A 14 3.35 -7.87 13.11
C PRO A 14 3.88 -6.49 12.73
N GLY A 15 2.98 -5.53 12.61
CA GLY A 15 3.34 -4.14 12.34
C GLY A 15 3.49 -3.75 10.89
N VAL A 16 3.49 -4.70 9.95
CA VAL A 16 3.63 -4.35 8.53
C VAL A 16 2.43 -3.52 8.03
N LEU A 17 1.22 -3.96 8.34
CA LEU A 17 0.03 -3.20 7.95
C LEU A 17 0.02 -1.82 8.59
N SER A 18 0.38 -1.73 9.86
CA SER A 18 0.48 -0.44 10.56
C SER A 18 1.48 0.49 9.90
N LEU A 19 2.63 -0.05 9.47
CA LEU A 19 3.63 0.73 8.76
C LEU A 19 3.06 1.33 7.46
N ILE A 20 2.34 0.51 6.69
CA ILE A 20 1.74 0.95 5.44
C ILE A 20 0.71 2.05 5.69
N THR A 21 -0.21 1.82 6.63
CA THR A 21 -1.29 2.77 6.90
C THR A 21 -0.76 4.10 7.46
N LYS A 22 0.27 4.05 8.31
CA LYS A 22 0.89 5.26 8.83
C LYS A 22 1.53 6.09 7.71
N ARG A 23 2.17 5.43 6.76
CA ARG A 23 2.80 6.15 5.64
C ARG A 23 1.77 6.78 4.72
N LEU A 24 0.67 6.09 4.45
CA LEU A 24 -0.42 6.67 3.68
C LEU A 24 -0.99 7.90 4.38
N ALA A 25 -1.21 7.82 5.68
CA ALA A 25 -1.70 8.96 6.46
C ALA A 25 -0.73 10.13 6.43
N LYS A 26 0.57 9.86 6.47
CA LYS A 26 1.59 10.91 6.40
C LYS A 26 1.48 11.73 5.12
N PHE A 27 1.11 11.11 4.01
CA PHE A 27 0.93 11.80 2.74
C PHE A 27 -0.51 12.20 2.48
N LYS A 28 -1.35 12.19 3.53
CA LYS A 28 -2.75 12.60 3.47
C LYS A 28 -3.56 11.78 2.46
N ILE A 29 -3.21 10.50 2.35
CA ILE A 29 -3.96 9.56 1.50
C ILE A 29 -4.93 8.81 2.38
N SER A 30 -6.22 9.02 2.16
CA SER A 30 -7.27 8.36 2.93
C SER A 30 -7.62 7.01 2.36
N ILE A 31 -7.72 6.01 3.22
CA ILE A 31 -8.01 4.64 2.82
C ILE A 31 -9.51 4.44 2.74
N LYS A 32 -9.97 3.92 1.61
CA LYS A 32 -11.36 3.55 1.40
C LYS A 32 -11.59 2.08 1.74
N ARG A 33 -10.64 1.21 1.41
CA ARG A 33 -10.80 -0.23 1.59
C ARG A 33 -9.44 -0.91 1.73
N ILE A 34 -9.37 -1.93 2.59
CA ILE A 34 -8.19 -2.79 2.75
C ILE A 34 -8.64 -4.23 2.60
N ILE A 35 -7.92 -4.98 1.78
CA ILE A 35 -8.12 -6.42 1.64
C ILE A 35 -6.78 -7.10 1.94
N GLN A 36 -6.81 -8.04 2.86
CA GLN A 36 -5.62 -8.74 3.30
C GLN A 36 -5.79 -10.24 3.03
N THR A 37 -4.86 -10.81 2.27
CA THR A 37 -4.90 -12.23 1.93
C THR A 37 -3.60 -12.88 2.41
N PRO A 38 -3.62 -13.61 3.53
CA PRO A 38 -2.42 -14.26 4.03
C PRO A 38 -2.07 -15.51 3.23
N ASP A 39 -0.78 -15.76 3.08
CA ASP A 39 -0.23 -17.01 2.57
C ASP A 39 0.57 -17.64 3.71
N LYS A 40 -0.11 -18.45 4.51
CA LYS A 40 0.49 -19.05 5.72
C LYS A 40 1.65 -19.98 5.41
N LYS A 41 1.61 -20.63 4.26
CA LYS A 41 2.63 -21.58 3.86
C LYS A 41 4.00 -20.94 3.68
N ASN A 42 4.03 -19.70 3.17
CA ASN A 42 5.26 -18.98 2.87
C ASN A 42 5.53 -17.81 3.81
N ASN A 43 4.74 -17.64 4.87
CA ASN A 43 4.83 -16.50 5.79
C ASN A 43 4.78 -15.16 5.07
N ARG A 44 3.89 -15.04 4.11
CA ARG A 44 3.69 -13.84 3.29
C ARG A 44 2.24 -13.40 3.36
N ALA A 45 2.01 -12.17 2.92
CA ALA A 45 0.65 -11.66 2.78
C ALA A 45 0.59 -10.71 1.58
N THR A 46 -0.55 -10.73 0.92
CA THR A 46 -0.90 -9.73 -0.09
C THR A 46 -1.84 -8.73 0.55
N ILE A 47 -1.47 -7.46 0.50
CA ILE A 47 -2.30 -6.38 1.03
C ILE A 47 -2.71 -5.50 -0.15
N VAL A 48 -4.01 -5.36 -0.36
CA VAL A 48 -4.58 -4.48 -1.36
C VAL A 48 -5.27 -3.32 -0.66
N ILE A 49 -4.92 -2.10 -1.05
CA ILE A 49 -5.52 -0.90 -0.49
C ILE A 49 -6.11 -0.08 -1.63
N ILE A 50 -7.39 0.28 -1.47
CA ILE A 50 -8.05 1.21 -2.37
C ILE A 50 -8.23 2.52 -1.61
N THR A 51 -7.80 3.62 -2.21
CA THR A 51 -7.82 4.92 -1.55
C THR A 51 -8.99 5.76 -2.04
N HIS A 52 -9.34 6.78 -1.27
CA HIS A 52 -10.12 7.89 -1.79
C HIS A 52 -9.27 8.70 -2.77
N LYS A 53 -9.86 9.61 -3.49
CA LYS A 53 -9.15 10.43 -4.48
C LYS A 53 -7.99 11.18 -3.84
N THR A 54 -6.85 11.16 -4.48
CA THR A 54 -5.65 11.83 -3.99
C THR A 54 -4.90 12.50 -5.16
N THR A 55 -3.97 13.39 -4.84
CA THR A 55 -3.19 14.08 -5.85
C THR A 55 -2.09 13.20 -6.42
N GLU A 56 -1.65 13.51 -7.65
CA GLU A 56 -0.53 12.81 -8.29
C GLU A 56 0.76 12.98 -7.49
N LEU A 57 0.97 14.15 -6.93
CA LEU A 57 2.17 14.42 -6.13
C LEU A 57 2.24 13.52 -4.89
N ASN A 58 1.14 13.39 -4.18
CA ASN A 58 1.08 12.53 -2.99
C ASN A 58 1.27 11.06 -3.36
N SER A 59 0.73 10.63 -4.50
CA SER A 59 0.90 9.27 -4.99
C SER A 59 2.36 8.94 -5.24
N ARG A 60 3.10 9.84 -5.90
CA ARG A 60 4.51 9.64 -6.19
C ARG A 60 5.36 9.58 -4.94
N LYS A 61 5.13 10.49 -4.00
CA LYS A 61 5.87 10.50 -2.74
C LYS A 61 5.66 9.23 -1.94
N CYS A 62 4.42 8.76 -1.90
CA CYS A 62 4.07 7.53 -1.22
C CYS A 62 4.82 6.34 -1.80
N LEU A 63 4.81 6.20 -3.13
CA LEU A 63 5.45 5.09 -3.81
C LEU A 63 6.97 5.07 -3.58
N GLU A 64 7.63 6.22 -3.62
CA GLU A 64 9.06 6.31 -3.36
C GLU A 64 9.45 5.76 -1.99
N ILE A 65 8.67 6.07 -0.98
CA ILE A 65 8.94 5.62 0.39
C ILE A 65 8.77 4.11 0.50
N PHE A 66 7.72 3.56 -0.10
CA PHE A 66 7.47 2.13 -0.03
C PHE A 66 8.56 1.31 -0.71
N ASN A 67 9.19 1.83 -1.74
CA ASN A 67 10.25 1.12 -2.47
C ASN A 67 11.48 0.82 -1.60
N LYS A 68 11.65 1.49 -0.47
CA LYS A 68 12.83 1.36 0.37
C LYS A 68 12.65 0.45 1.58
N ASN A 69 11.52 -0.21 1.70
CA ASN A 69 11.22 -0.98 2.90
C ASN A 69 11.57 -2.46 2.74
N LYS A 70 12.31 -3.00 3.70
CA LYS A 70 12.76 -4.39 3.69
C LYS A 70 11.67 -5.44 3.93
N PHE A 71 10.49 -5.03 4.41
CA PHE A 71 9.37 -5.94 4.59
C PHE A 71 8.68 -6.30 3.28
N PHE A 72 8.94 -5.54 2.23
CA PHE A 72 8.31 -5.78 0.94
C PHE A 72 9.11 -6.81 0.14
N ILE A 73 8.42 -7.81 -0.37
CA ILE A 73 9.02 -8.88 -1.16
C ILE A 73 9.23 -8.41 -2.60
N LYS A 74 8.31 -7.58 -3.09
CA LYS A 74 8.36 -6.99 -4.43
C LYS A 74 8.07 -5.50 -4.33
N PHE A 75 8.39 -4.76 -5.40
CA PHE A 75 7.94 -3.38 -5.50
C PHE A 75 6.42 -3.31 -5.42
N PRO A 76 5.87 -2.38 -4.65
CA PRO A 76 4.43 -2.18 -4.63
C PRO A 76 3.91 -1.81 -6.01
N ILE A 77 2.73 -2.32 -6.34
CA ILE A 77 2.04 -1.98 -7.58
C ILE A 77 1.08 -0.84 -7.27
N LEU A 78 1.13 0.20 -8.08
CA LEU A 78 0.22 1.33 -7.98
C LEU A 78 -0.52 1.49 -9.30
N ILE A 79 -1.84 1.43 -9.23
CA ILE A 79 -2.71 1.63 -10.40
C ILE A 79 -3.65 2.79 -10.10
N ARG A 80 -3.73 3.74 -11.01
CA ARG A 80 -4.65 4.86 -10.88
C ARG A 80 -6.02 4.44 -11.40
N LEU A 81 -7.03 4.64 -10.56
CA LEU A 81 -8.41 4.31 -10.90
C LEU A 81 -9.11 5.58 -11.36
N TYR A 82 -9.41 5.66 -12.63
CA TYR A 82 -10.14 6.80 -13.20
C TYR A 82 -11.63 6.60 -12.96
N SER A 83 -12.24 7.56 -12.36
CA SER A 83 -13.69 7.50 -12.06
C SER A 83 -14.44 8.60 -12.75
#